data_55e52abd6647add5474b52dec1fc1b82
#
_entry.id   55e52abd6647add5474b52dec1fc1b82
#
_cell.length_a   1.000
_cell.length_b   1.000
_cell.length_c   1.000
_cell.angle_alpha   90.00
_cell.angle_beta   90.00
_cell.angle_gamma   90.00
#
_symmetry.space_group_name_H-M   'P 1'
#
loop_
_entity.id
_entity.type
_entity.pdbx_description
1 polymer ?
#
loop_
_entity_poly.entity_id
_entity_poly.type
_entity_poly.pdbx_seq_one_letter_code
_entity_poly.pdbx_strand_id
1 'polypeptide(L)'
;MKCQVLIDWLTFSIKSAQSPQAVIQKYLGLEPTLFQEAPYGLMGYQRVLRFGDIQVLYEPRENEYFRDMGVCVSMSGNGCRAFETMSNLTFDGVKDAQGTASTAFPVLFQLLAATEDANISRIDIACDDREGHLCMDDIVRKVQDNEINSRMSKRTLYLGYDGTQRSGTTVYIGAESSAFRVRIYDKALERGESGHWVRVELVMRGENAQAFGRKLTNAENVGKLAAQVINDKFSFIEKDDSNITRCTVCPWWRAFVDA
;
A
#
# COMPACT_ATOMS: atom_id res chain seq x y z
N MET A 1 -3.51 5.86 -21.72
CA MET A 1 -2.52 5.31 -20.74
C MET A 1 -3.31 5.08 -19.46
N LYS A 2 -3.23 3.95 -18.83
CA LYS A 2 -4.04 3.65 -17.62
C LYS A 2 -3.32 4.17 -16.39
N CYS A 3 -4.04 4.58 -15.35
CA CYS A 3 -3.44 4.90 -14.05
C CYS A 3 -2.51 3.76 -13.60
N GLN A 4 -1.32 4.10 -13.13
CA GLN A 4 -0.37 3.11 -12.62
C GLN A 4 -0.78 2.72 -11.21
N VAL A 5 -1.03 1.42 -10.99
CA VAL A 5 -1.34 0.88 -9.67
C VAL A 5 -0.20 -0.01 -9.20
N LEU A 6 0.26 0.20 -7.97
CA LEU A 6 1.40 -0.51 -7.40
C LEU A 6 1.23 -0.78 -5.90
N ILE A 7 1.91 -1.81 -5.40
CA ILE A 7 2.00 -2.09 -3.96
C ILE A 7 3.08 -1.18 -3.38
N ASP A 8 2.71 -0.28 -2.47
CA ASP A 8 3.61 0.72 -1.90
C ASP A 8 4.01 0.43 -0.44
N TRP A 9 3.39 -0.56 0.17
CA TRP A 9 3.77 -1.15 1.45
C TRP A 9 3.23 -2.55 1.58
N LEU A 10 4.03 -3.45 2.13
CA LEU A 10 3.58 -4.78 2.52
C LEU A 10 4.21 -5.18 3.86
N THR A 11 3.40 -5.64 4.81
CA THR A 11 3.85 -6.28 6.03
C THR A 11 3.11 -7.59 6.23
N PHE A 12 3.85 -8.67 6.39
CA PHE A 12 3.30 -9.99 6.69
C PHE A 12 4.16 -10.73 7.72
N SER A 13 3.60 -11.73 8.39
CA SER A 13 4.31 -12.60 9.31
C SER A 13 3.96 -14.06 9.07
N ILE A 14 4.93 -14.94 9.37
CA ILE A 14 4.76 -16.39 9.40
C ILE A 14 4.98 -16.83 10.84
N LYS A 15 3.92 -17.21 11.53
CA LYS A 15 3.96 -17.46 12.98
C LYS A 15 4.80 -18.66 13.39
N SER A 16 4.78 -19.73 12.59
CA SER A 16 5.59 -20.93 12.84
C SER A 16 7.06 -20.79 12.46
N ALA A 17 7.43 -19.73 11.71
CA ALA A 17 8.80 -19.55 11.25
C ALA A 17 9.72 -19.13 12.39
N GLN A 18 10.84 -19.81 12.50
CA GLN A 18 11.91 -19.52 13.47
C GLN A 18 13.19 -19.00 12.80
N SER A 19 13.37 -19.29 11.51
CA SER A 19 14.56 -18.87 10.75
C SER A 19 14.21 -17.70 9.81
N PRO A 20 14.76 -16.50 10.04
CA PRO A 20 14.59 -15.39 9.12
C PRO A 20 15.21 -15.67 7.74
N GLN A 21 16.30 -16.46 7.67
CA GLN A 21 16.93 -16.84 6.42
C GLN A 21 16.01 -17.71 5.57
N ALA A 22 15.30 -18.68 6.19
CA ALA A 22 14.33 -19.50 5.49
C ALA A 22 13.16 -18.69 4.94
N VAL A 23 12.70 -17.66 5.68
CA VAL A 23 11.65 -16.74 5.22
C VAL A 23 12.15 -15.89 4.05
N ILE A 24 13.37 -15.36 4.11
CA ILE A 24 13.98 -14.60 3.01
C ILE A 24 14.03 -15.44 1.73
N GLN A 25 14.55 -16.67 1.81
CA GLN A 25 14.65 -17.53 0.64
C GLN A 25 13.29 -17.94 0.10
N LYS A 26 12.39 -18.44 0.96
CA LYS A 26 11.11 -19.01 0.54
C LYS A 26 10.13 -17.95 0.05
N TYR A 27 9.98 -16.85 0.77
CA TYR A 27 8.92 -15.86 0.51
C TYR A 27 9.41 -14.63 -0.26
N LEU A 28 10.71 -14.29 -0.16
CA LEU A 28 11.24 -13.16 -0.90
C LEU A 28 12.04 -13.60 -2.14
N GLY A 29 12.46 -14.85 -2.24
CA GLY A 29 13.32 -15.32 -3.32
C GLY A 29 14.63 -14.55 -3.40
N LEU A 30 15.17 -14.12 -2.24
CA LEU A 30 16.39 -13.35 -2.12
C LEU A 30 17.45 -14.16 -1.38
N GLU A 31 18.72 -13.83 -1.63
CA GLU A 31 19.83 -14.43 -0.91
C GLU A 31 19.95 -13.81 0.50
N PRO A 32 19.97 -14.61 1.59
CA PRO A 32 20.08 -14.08 2.95
C PRO A 32 21.36 -13.27 3.19
N THR A 33 22.41 -13.52 2.45
CA THR A 33 23.70 -12.81 2.52
C THR A 33 23.63 -11.33 2.09
N LEU A 34 22.54 -10.93 1.39
CA LEU A 34 22.27 -9.53 1.05
C LEU A 34 21.83 -8.71 2.28
N PHE A 35 21.37 -9.38 3.32
CA PHE A 35 20.81 -8.74 4.51
C PHE A 35 21.88 -8.55 5.58
N GLN A 36 21.85 -7.38 6.21
CA GLN A 36 22.71 -7.02 7.34
C GLN A 36 21.88 -6.88 8.59
N GLU A 37 22.42 -7.29 9.73
CA GLU A 37 21.76 -7.14 11.00
C GLU A 37 21.78 -5.67 11.44
N ALA A 38 20.59 -5.15 11.79
CA ALA A 38 20.46 -3.80 12.34
C ALA A 38 20.73 -3.81 13.86
N PRO A 39 21.33 -2.73 14.40
CA PRO A 39 21.71 -2.67 15.83
C PRO A 39 20.52 -2.37 16.77
N TYR A 40 19.29 -2.60 16.32
CA TYR A 40 18.07 -2.30 17.08
C TYR A 40 16.96 -3.26 16.74
N GLY A 41 16.05 -3.47 17.68
CA GLY A 41 14.78 -4.16 17.45
C GLY A 41 13.67 -3.21 17.03
N LEU A 42 12.62 -3.74 16.42
CA LEU A 42 11.50 -2.97 15.89
C LEU A 42 10.18 -3.77 16.02
N MET A 43 9.04 -3.08 16.20
CA MET A 43 7.70 -3.67 16.18
C MET A 43 7.50 -4.87 17.14
N GLY A 44 8.16 -4.83 18.31
CA GLY A 44 8.08 -5.92 19.29
C GLY A 44 9.09 -7.05 19.07
N TYR A 45 9.94 -6.98 18.07
CA TYR A 45 11.05 -7.91 17.83
C TYR A 45 12.35 -7.37 18.39
N GLN A 46 13.26 -8.27 18.77
CA GLN A 46 14.56 -7.92 19.32
C GLN A 46 15.60 -7.71 18.22
N ARG A 47 15.46 -8.42 17.08
CA ARG A 47 16.44 -8.42 16.00
C ARG A 47 15.78 -8.15 14.63
N VAL A 48 16.55 -7.51 13.76
CA VAL A 48 16.12 -7.12 12.40
C VAL A 48 17.26 -7.37 11.42
N LEU A 49 16.98 -8.10 10.35
CA LEU A 49 17.81 -8.15 9.15
C LEU A 49 17.30 -7.13 8.13
N ARG A 50 18.19 -6.33 7.55
CA ARG A 50 17.82 -5.29 6.58
C ARG A 50 18.57 -5.45 5.26
N PHE A 51 17.83 -5.26 4.17
CA PHE A 51 18.35 -5.03 2.84
C PHE A 51 17.61 -3.82 2.22
N GLY A 52 18.27 -2.66 2.23
CA GLY A 52 17.61 -1.39 1.91
C GLY A 52 16.38 -1.15 2.80
N ASP A 53 15.22 -1.02 2.17
CA ASP A 53 13.93 -0.83 2.84
C ASP A 53 13.12 -2.13 3.00
N ILE A 54 13.75 -3.29 2.81
CA ILE A 54 13.22 -4.60 3.18
C ILE A 54 13.75 -4.94 4.57
N GLN A 55 12.85 -5.23 5.50
CA GLN A 55 13.14 -5.57 6.88
C GLN A 55 12.56 -6.95 7.20
N VAL A 56 13.38 -7.82 7.80
CA VAL A 56 12.96 -9.12 8.31
C VAL A 56 13.22 -9.13 9.81
N LEU A 57 12.13 -9.13 10.58
CA LEU A 57 12.11 -9.02 12.02
C LEU A 57 11.94 -10.41 12.62
N TYR A 58 12.75 -10.73 13.63
CA TYR A 58 12.78 -12.04 14.26
C TYR A 58 13.15 -11.95 15.75
N GLU A 59 13.06 -13.06 16.47
CA GLU A 59 13.17 -13.09 17.92
C GLU A 59 12.17 -12.11 18.58
N PRO A 60 10.86 -12.43 18.60
CA PRO A 60 9.87 -11.60 19.28
C PRO A 60 10.22 -11.48 20.78
N ARG A 61 9.90 -10.34 21.38
CA ARG A 61 10.12 -10.13 22.82
C ARG A 61 9.31 -11.12 23.63
N GLU A 62 9.91 -11.63 24.71
CA GLU A 62 9.26 -12.57 25.63
C GLU A 62 8.22 -11.86 26.50
N ASN A 63 7.03 -11.66 25.98
CA ASN A 63 5.85 -11.25 26.74
C ASN A 63 4.59 -11.85 26.10
N GLU A 64 3.46 -11.79 26.81
CA GLU A 64 2.21 -12.39 26.36
C GLU A 64 1.68 -11.83 25.03
N TYR A 65 2.07 -10.61 24.65
CA TYR A 65 1.61 -9.96 23.41
C TYR A 65 2.43 -10.35 22.18
N PHE A 66 3.70 -10.72 22.33
CA PHE A 66 4.63 -10.87 21.20
C PHE A 66 5.17 -12.30 21.00
N ARG A 67 5.06 -13.19 21.99
CA ARG A 67 5.70 -14.52 21.97
C ARG A 67 5.38 -15.39 20.76
N ASP A 68 4.21 -15.21 20.14
CA ASP A 68 3.72 -16.05 19.04
C ASP A 68 3.75 -15.33 17.68
N MET A 69 4.62 -14.32 17.51
CA MET A 69 4.66 -13.53 16.27
C MET A 69 5.49 -14.15 15.14
N GLY A 70 6.36 -15.14 15.44
CA GLY A 70 7.22 -15.78 14.44
C GLY A 70 8.20 -14.82 13.77
N VAL A 71 8.31 -14.87 12.45
CA VAL A 71 9.13 -13.96 11.64
C VAL A 71 8.22 -13.02 10.86
N CYS A 72 8.53 -11.72 10.91
CA CYS A 72 7.78 -10.69 10.21
C CYS A 72 8.64 -10.04 9.11
N VAL A 73 8.04 -9.82 7.95
CA VAL A 73 8.64 -9.06 6.84
C VAL A 73 7.90 -7.75 6.68
N SER A 74 8.63 -6.65 6.56
CA SER A 74 8.07 -5.32 6.27
C SER A 74 8.85 -4.66 5.15
N MET A 75 8.15 -4.21 4.11
CA MET A 75 8.70 -3.53 2.95
C MET A 75 7.95 -2.22 2.74
N SER A 76 8.66 -1.08 2.72
CA SER A 76 8.11 0.20 2.28
C SER A 76 8.18 0.32 0.75
N GLY A 77 7.72 1.44 0.18
CA GLY A 77 7.68 1.63 -1.27
C GLY A 77 8.98 1.28 -2.00
N ASN A 78 10.14 1.77 -1.51
CA ASN A 78 11.43 1.40 -2.10
C ASN A 78 11.77 -0.08 -1.89
N GLY A 79 11.40 -0.64 -0.72
CA GLY A 79 11.55 -2.07 -0.45
C GLY A 79 10.70 -2.92 -1.39
N CYS A 80 9.47 -2.50 -1.67
CA CYS A 80 8.60 -3.14 -2.65
C CYS A 80 9.23 -3.11 -4.07
N ARG A 81 9.80 -1.97 -4.49
CA ARG A 81 10.50 -1.85 -5.79
C ARG A 81 11.74 -2.74 -5.85
N ALA A 82 12.55 -2.77 -4.77
CA ALA A 82 13.70 -3.65 -4.69
C ALA A 82 13.29 -5.14 -4.76
N PHE A 83 12.23 -5.52 -4.05
CA PHE A 83 11.67 -6.87 -4.11
C PHE A 83 11.23 -7.25 -5.54
N GLU A 84 10.46 -6.40 -6.22
CA GLU A 84 10.02 -6.66 -7.60
C GLU A 84 11.18 -6.83 -8.59
N THR A 85 12.27 -6.11 -8.37
CA THR A 85 13.42 -6.11 -9.29
C THR A 85 14.37 -7.27 -9.04
N MET A 86 14.56 -7.67 -7.75
CA MET A 86 15.63 -8.58 -7.34
C MET A 86 15.15 -9.97 -6.95
N SER A 87 13.86 -10.15 -6.72
CA SER A 87 13.30 -11.44 -6.34
C SER A 87 13.42 -12.47 -7.46
N ASN A 88 13.85 -13.67 -7.10
CA ASN A 88 13.88 -14.82 -7.99
C ASN A 88 12.60 -15.68 -7.92
N LEU A 89 11.54 -15.16 -7.27
CA LEU A 89 10.24 -15.84 -7.23
C LEU A 89 9.63 -15.88 -8.64
N THR A 90 9.38 -17.09 -9.11
CA THR A 90 8.72 -17.34 -10.41
C THR A 90 7.63 -18.37 -10.24
N PHE A 91 6.60 -18.30 -11.08
CA PHE A 91 5.69 -19.45 -11.26
C PHE A 91 6.47 -20.58 -11.95
N ASP A 92 6.27 -21.82 -11.54
CA ASP A 92 6.88 -22.97 -12.19
C ASP A 92 6.68 -22.90 -13.71
N GLY A 93 7.77 -22.61 -14.44
CA GLY A 93 7.86 -22.70 -15.89
C GLY A 93 7.42 -21.50 -16.73
N VAL A 94 6.91 -20.41 -16.16
CA VAL A 94 6.55 -19.22 -16.94
C VAL A 94 7.50 -18.06 -16.64
N LYS A 95 8.66 -18.06 -17.28
CA LYS A 95 9.30 -16.79 -17.66
C LYS A 95 8.42 -16.21 -18.74
N ASP A 96 7.77 -15.05 -18.51
CA ASP A 96 7.19 -14.35 -19.63
C ASP A 96 8.34 -14.04 -20.61
N ALA A 97 8.11 -14.34 -21.89
CA ALA A 97 9.10 -14.19 -22.94
C ALA A 97 9.47 -12.70 -23.22
N GLN A 98 8.97 -11.77 -22.42
CA GLN A 98 9.11 -10.33 -22.64
C GLN A 98 9.71 -9.55 -21.47
N GLY A 99 10.01 -10.18 -20.31
CA GLY A 99 10.84 -9.56 -19.25
C GLY A 99 10.28 -8.28 -18.59
N THR A 100 8.99 -7.99 -18.70
CA THR A 100 8.45 -6.68 -18.35
C THR A 100 7.46 -6.65 -17.18
N ALA A 101 6.92 -7.79 -16.75
CA ALA A 101 6.04 -7.84 -15.58
C ALA A 101 6.73 -8.58 -14.43
N SER A 102 6.96 -7.91 -13.30
CA SER A 102 7.42 -8.59 -12.09
C SER A 102 6.37 -9.59 -11.63
N THR A 103 6.72 -10.86 -11.61
CA THR A 103 5.88 -11.94 -11.07
C THR A 103 6.03 -12.10 -9.56
N ALA A 104 6.91 -11.33 -8.93
CA ALA A 104 7.30 -11.52 -7.54
C ALA A 104 6.11 -11.40 -6.56
N PHE A 105 5.31 -10.34 -6.66
CA PHE A 105 4.15 -10.18 -5.79
C PHE A 105 3.06 -11.23 -6.00
N PRO A 106 2.60 -11.55 -7.22
CA PRO A 106 1.65 -12.63 -7.44
C PRO A 106 2.11 -13.96 -6.83
N VAL A 107 3.37 -14.33 -7.03
CA VAL A 107 3.94 -15.55 -6.43
C VAL A 107 3.99 -15.48 -4.92
N LEU A 108 4.43 -14.35 -4.35
CA LEU A 108 4.43 -14.13 -2.91
C LEU A 108 3.03 -14.29 -2.32
N PHE A 109 2.00 -13.65 -2.91
CA PHE A 109 0.63 -13.77 -2.40
C PHE A 109 0.08 -15.20 -2.51
N GLN A 110 0.45 -15.95 -3.53
CA GLN A 110 0.09 -17.38 -3.60
C GLN A 110 0.78 -18.20 -2.50
N LEU A 111 2.06 -17.96 -2.26
CA LEU A 111 2.79 -18.62 -1.16
C LEU A 111 2.16 -18.29 0.21
N LEU A 112 1.83 -17.01 0.44
CA LEU A 112 1.16 -16.59 1.67
C LEU A 112 -0.24 -17.20 1.80
N ALA A 113 -1.00 -17.29 0.73
CA ALA A 113 -2.33 -17.90 0.73
C ALA A 113 -2.28 -19.42 1.01
N ALA A 114 -1.20 -20.11 0.56
CA ALA A 114 -0.96 -21.52 0.81
C ALA A 114 -0.36 -21.83 2.19
N THR A 115 0.03 -20.79 2.96
CA THR A 115 0.63 -20.93 4.29
C THR A 115 -0.43 -20.64 5.35
N GLU A 116 -0.83 -21.65 6.13
CA GLU A 116 -1.95 -21.59 7.08
C GLU A 116 -1.79 -20.49 8.14
N ASP A 117 -0.59 -20.32 8.66
CA ASP A 117 -0.24 -19.38 9.72
C ASP A 117 0.35 -18.06 9.21
N ALA A 118 0.29 -17.81 7.90
CA ALA A 118 0.63 -16.52 7.33
C ALA A 118 -0.42 -15.47 7.65
N ASN A 119 0.04 -14.30 8.08
CA ASN A 119 -0.80 -13.15 8.38
C ASN A 119 -0.29 -11.91 7.68
N ILE A 120 -1.13 -11.30 6.84
CA ILE A 120 -0.84 -10.03 6.19
C ILE A 120 -1.43 -8.92 7.05
N SER A 121 -0.56 -8.16 7.71
CA SER A 121 -0.98 -7.14 8.68
C SER A 121 -1.11 -5.74 8.08
N ARG A 122 -0.45 -5.45 6.96
CA ARG A 122 -0.55 -4.17 6.23
C ARG A 122 -0.30 -4.35 4.74
N ILE A 123 -1.14 -3.71 3.93
CA ILE A 123 -0.93 -3.49 2.50
C ILE A 123 -1.29 -2.04 2.20
N ASP A 124 -0.39 -1.31 1.53
CA ASP A 124 -0.70 0.00 0.95
C ASP A 124 -0.65 -0.13 -0.57
N ILE A 125 -1.72 0.32 -1.22
CA ILE A 125 -1.83 0.36 -2.68
C ILE A 125 -1.76 1.82 -3.11
N ALA A 126 -0.82 2.14 -3.97
CA ALA A 126 -0.72 3.45 -4.59
C ALA A 126 -1.32 3.42 -5.99
N CYS A 127 -2.18 4.39 -6.28
CA CYS A 127 -2.78 4.66 -7.58
C CYS A 127 -2.28 6.02 -8.05
N ASP A 128 -1.49 6.04 -9.11
CA ASP A 128 -0.84 7.24 -9.63
C ASP A 128 -1.62 7.79 -10.83
N ASP A 129 -2.15 9.00 -10.66
CA ASP A 129 -2.70 9.78 -11.75
C ASP A 129 -1.63 10.68 -12.37
N ARG A 130 -1.21 10.36 -13.59
CA ARG A 130 -0.33 11.17 -14.42
C ARG A 130 -1.05 11.77 -15.63
N GLU A 131 -2.34 11.50 -15.76
CA GLU A 131 -3.16 11.92 -16.90
C GLU A 131 -3.95 13.22 -16.63
N GLY A 132 -3.99 13.66 -15.37
CA GLY A 132 -4.64 14.91 -14.99
C GLY A 132 -6.12 14.76 -14.68
N HIS A 133 -6.58 13.58 -14.30
CA HIS A 133 -7.95 13.39 -13.81
C HIS A 133 -8.17 14.09 -12.47
N LEU A 134 -7.16 14.06 -11.59
CA LEU A 134 -7.22 14.58 -10.23
C LEU A 134 -6.57 15.96 -10.13
N CYS A 135 -7.31 16.96 -9.61
CA CYS A 135 -6.79 18.26 -9.26
C CYS A 135 -6.73 18.41 -7.73
N MET A 136 -5.55 18.67 -7.17
CA MET A 136 -5.40 18.81 -5.71
C MET A 136 -6.24 19.95 -5.12
N ASP A 137 -6.44 21.05 -5.83
CA ASP A 137 -7.27 22.16 -5.36
C ASP A 137 -8.76 21.79 -5.31
N ASP A 138 -9.25 21.02 -6.29
CA ASP A 138 -10.61 20.50 -6.27
C ASP A 138 -10.81 19.49 -5.14
N ILE A 139 -9.84 18.60 -4.91
CA ILE A 139 -9.86 17.64 -3.80
C ILE A 139 -9.90 18.38 -2.46
N VAL A 140 -9.05 19.40 -2.27
CA VAL A 140 -9.03 20.21 -1.04
C VAL A 140 -10.38 20.88 -0.81
N ARG A 141 -10.95 21.52 -1.85
CA ARG A 141 -12.27 22.17 -1.78
C ARG A 141 -13.35 21.17 -1.38
N LYS A 142 -13.43 20.00 -2.05
CA LYS A 142 -14.42 18.95 -1.73
C LYS A 142 -14.29 18.43 -0.29
N VAL A 143 -13.06 18.35 0.24
CA VAL A 143 -12.81 17.97 1.64
C VAL A 143 -13.30 19.05 2.61
N GLN A 144 -13.02 20.33 2.32
CA GLN A 144 -13.42 21.47 3.14
C GLN A 144 -14.96 21.66 3.15
N ASP A 145 -15.61 21.46 1.99
CA ASP A 145 -17.06 21.59 1.82
C ASP A 145 -17.82 20.32 2.28
N ASN A 146 -17.09 19.30 2.78
CA ASN A 146 -17.67 18.04 3.20
C ASN A 146 -18.44 17.30 2.09
N GLU A 147 -17.95 17.39 0.85
CA GLU A 147 -18.55 16.77 -0.33
C GLU A 147 -17.90 15.40 -0.63
N ILE A 148 -17.96 14.54 0.36
CA ILE A 148 -17.41 13.17 0.32
C ILE A 148 -18.45 12.20 0.85
N ASN A 149 -18.82 11.22 0.06
CA ASN A 149 -19.60 10.06 0.50
C ASN A 149 -18.64 9.01 1.07
N SER A 150 -18.63 8.84 2.39
CA SER A 150 -17.78 7.86 3.08
C SER A 150 -18.29 7.61 4.49
N ARG A 151 -18.10 6.38 4.98
CA ARG A 151 -18.31 6.03 6.39
C ARG A 151 -17.16 6.50 7.30
N MET A 152 -16.02 6.90 6.72
CA MET A 152 -14.89 7.46 7.47
C MET A 152 -15.17 8.92 7.80
N SER A 153 -15.38 9.24 9.08
CA SER A 153 -15.74 10.59 9.53
C SER A 153 -14.53 11.53 9.66
N LYS A 154 -13.35 10.99 10.05
CA LYS A 154 -12.16 11.80 10.27
C LYS A 154 -11.52 12.16 8.94
N ARG A 155 -11.27 13.46 8.74
CA ARG A 155 -10.54 14.02 7.61
C ARG A 155 -9.47 14.96 8.14
N THR A 156 -8.29 14.92 7.53
CA THR A 156 -7.18 15.78 7.93
C THR A 156 -6.53 16.34 6.68
N LEU A 157 -6.37 17.65 6.65
CA LEU A 157 -5.74 18.39 5.56
C LEU A 157 -4.44 18.99 6.07
N TYR A 158 -3.33 18.68 5.42
CA TYR A 158 -2.04 19.31 5.64
C TYR A 158 -1.72 20.18 4.42
N LEU A 159 -1.44 21.46 4.68
CA LEU A 159 -0.97 22.42 3.69
C LEU A 159 0.43 22.87 4.11
N GLY A 160 1.43 22.54 3.32
CA GLY A 160 2.78 23.03 3.49
C GLY A 160 2.97 24.32 2.71
N TYR A 161 3.73 25.25 3.28
CA TYR A 161 4.12 26.49 2.64
C TYR A 161 5.62 26.73 2.84
N ASP A 162 6.26 27.28 1.80
CA ASP A 162 7.59 27.86 1.86
C ASP A 162 7.42 29.36 1.53
N GLY A 163 7.48 30.19 2.56
CA GLY A 163 7.04 31.58 2.48
C GLY A 163 5.55 31.66 2.11
N THR A 164 5.24 32.25 0.96
CA THR A 164 3.88 32.36 0.42
C THR A 164 3.53 31.28 -0.59
N GLN A 165 4.52 30.49 -1.02
CA GLN A 165 4.33 29.45 -2.01
C GLN A 165 3.91 28.13 -1.35
N ARG A 166 2.89 27.46 -1.91
CA ARG A 166 2.49 26.12 -1.45
C ARG A 166 3.59 25.11 -1.77
N SER A 167 4.12 24.45 -0.76
CA SER A 167 5.21 23.44 -0.85
C SER A 167 4.72 22.01 -0.72
N GLY A 168 3.44 21.80 -0.40
CA GLY A 168 2.84 20.47 -0.32
C GLY A 168 1.38 20.51 0.10
N THR A 169 0.63 19.51 -0.36
CA THR A 169 -0.75 19.28 0.05
C THR A 169 -0.95 17.80 0.27
N THR A 170 -1.46 17.41 1.43
CA THR A 170 -1.83 16.03 1.74
C THR A 170 -3.19 15.98 2.39
N VAL A 171 -4.09 15.18 1.84
CA VAL A 171 -5.42 14.89 2.38
C VAL A 171 -5.41 13.48 2.95
N TYR A 172 -5.92 13.33 4.16
CA TYR A 172 -6.20 12.02 4.77
C TYR A 172 -7.70 11.87 5.00
N ILE A 173 -8.24 10.71 4.60
CA ILE A 173 -9.60 10.27 4.89
C ILE A 173 -9.50 9.00 5.73
N GLY A 174 -10.04 9.02 6.94
CA GLY A 174 -9.85 8.00 7.97
C GLY A 174 -8.81 8.39 9.03
N ALA A 175 -8.98 7.84 10.24
CA ALA A 175 -8.03 8.07 11.34
C ALA A 175 -6.72 7.31 11.10
N GLU A 176 -5.63 7.75 11.73
CA GLU A 176 -4.32 7.10 11.62
C GLU A 176 -4.34 5.65 12.12
N SER A 177 -5.09 5.39 13.19
CA SER A 177 -5.28 4.06 13.78
C SER A 177 -6.32 3.20 13.06
N SER A 178 -7.01 3.72 12.03
CA SER A 178 -8.07 2.97 11.34
C SER A 178 -7.51 1.78 10.57
N ALA A 179 -8.29 0.72 10.50
CA ALA A 179 -8.00 -0.45 9.67
C ALA A 179 -8.01 -0.15 8.16
N PHE A 180 -8.63 0.98 7.78
CA PHE A 180 -8.60 1.53 6.43
C PHE A 180 -8.46 3.05 6.47
N ARG A 181 -7.55 3.58 5.64
CA ARG A 181 -7.28 5.01 5.49
C ARG A 181 -6.91 5.32 4.06
N VAL A 182 -7.28 6.49 3.58
CA VAL A 182 -6.84 7.01 2.28
C VAL A 182 -5.93 8.20 2.50
N ARG A 183 -4.87 8.30 1.70
CA ARG A 183 -3.98 9.45 1.60
C ARG A 183 -3.95 9.91 0.15
N ILE A 184 -4.16 11.21 -0.08
CA ILE A 184 -4.11 11.82 -1.41
C ILE A 184 -3.13 12.99 -1.35
N TYR A 185 -2.18 13.06 -2.28
CA TYR A 185 -1.18 14.11 -2.28
C TYR A 185 -0.54 14.34 -3.64
N ASP A 186 0.06 15.52 -3.80
CA ASP A 186 0.87 15.87 -4.95
C ASP A 186 2.22 15.14 -4.88
N LYS A 187 2.33 14.08 -5.68
CA LYS A 187 3.52 13.22 -5.71
C LYS A 187 4.65 13.86 -6.53
N ALA A 188 4.32 14.69 -7.54
CA ALA A 188 5.31 15.43 -8.31
C ALA A 188 6.06 16.40 -7.38
N LEU A 189 5.31 17.14 -6.57
CA LEU A 189 5.87 18.09 -5.62
C LEU A 189 6.72 17.38 -4.53
N GLU A 190 6.23 16.24 -4.00
CA GLU A 190 7.01 15.43 -3.03
C GLU A 190 8.34 14.96 -3.61
N ARG A 191 8.40 14.66 -4.90
CA ARG A 191 9.60 14.18 -5.59
C ARG A 191 10.47 15.28 -6.18
N GLY A 192 10.00 16.53 -6.18
CA GLY A 192 10.66 17.63 -6.90
C GLY A 192 10.66 17.43 -8.41
N GLU A 193 9.68 16.69 -8.94
CA GLU A 193 9.48 16.46 -10.37
C GLU A 193 8.53 17.51 -10.95
N SER A 194 8.74 17.86 -12.22
CA SER A 194 7.81 18.68 -12.99
C SER A 194 6.71 17.84 -13.61
N GLY A 195 5.51 18.45 -13.78
CA GLY A 195 4.38 17.81 -14.43
C GLY A 195 3.31 17.34 -13.43
N HIS A 196 2.26 16.71 -13.97
CA HIS A 196 1.14 16.23 -13.17
C HIS A 196 1.43 14.85 -12.59
N TRP A 197 1.34 14.72 -11.27
CA TRP A 197 1.38 13.43 -10.60
C TRP A 197 0.70 13.52 -9.23
N VAL A 198 -0.55 13.13 -9.20
CA VAL A 198 -1.31 12.99 -7.94
C VAL A 198 -1.36 11.51 -7.57
N ARG A 199 -1.07 11.19 -6.32
CA ARG A 199 -1.13 9.82 -5.79
C ARG A 199 -2.27 9.67 -4.80
N VAL A 200 -3.04 8.60 -4.99
CA VAL A 200 -4.03 8.09 -4.03
C VAL A 200 -3.50 6.80 -3.42
N GLU A 201 -3.25 6.80 -2.12
CA GLU A 201 -2.81 5.61 -1.37
C GLU A 201 -3.95 5.04 -0.54
N LEU A 202 -4.21 3.75 -0.70
CA LEU A 202 -5.14 2.97 0.10
C LEU A 202 -4.34 2.22 1.15
N VAL A 203 -4.41 2.65 2.40
CA VAL A 203 -3.72 2.01 3.53
C VAL A 203 -4.68 1.04 4.20
N MET A 204 -4.38 -0.25 4.12
CA MET A 204 -5.17 -1.34 4.71
C MET A 204 -4.37 -2.03 5.81
N ARG A 205 -5.02 -2.30 6.96
CA ARG A 205 -4.42 -2.98 8.11
C ARG A 205 -5.32 -4.09 8.63
N GLY A 206 -4.70 -5.06 9.33
CA GLY A 206 -5.39 -6.16 9.98
C GLY A 206 -6.27 -6.96 9.00
N GLU A 207 -7.52 -7.16 9.35
CA GLU A 207 -8.47 -7.95 8.54
C GLU A 207 -8.67 -7.41 7.12
N ASN A 208 -8.63 -6.08 6.92
CA ASN A 208 -8.72 -5.50 5.59
C ASN A 208 -7.50 -5.87 4.73
N ALA A 209 -6.29 -5.81 5.29
CA ALA A 209 -5.07 -6.21 4.60
C ALA A 209 -5.08 -7.70 4.26
N GLN A 210 -5.46 -8.53 5.23
CA GLN A 210 -5.57 -9.98 5.04
C GLN A 210 -6.61 -10.36 3.96
N ALA A 211 -7.78 -9.74 4.00
CA ALA A 211 -8.84 -9.99 3.01
C ALA A 211 -8.43 -9.52 1.61
N PHE A 212 -7.76 -8.37 1.50
CA PHE A 212 -7.26 -7.85 0.23
C PHE A 212 -6.14 -8.73 -0.32
N GLY A 213 -5.14 -9.09 0.50
CA GLY A 213 -4.02 -9.91 0.11
C GLY A 213 -4.42 -11.30 -0.40
N ARG A 214 -5.44 -11.93 0.20
CA ARG A 214 -6.00 -13.20 -0.29
C ARG A 214 -6.57 -13.14 -1.70
N LYS A 215 -6.96 -11.95 -2.19
CA LYS A 215 -7.48 -11.73 -3.55
C LYS A 215 -6.38 -11.40 -4.56
N LEU A 216 -5.17 -11.06 -4.09
CA LEU A 216 -4.04 -10.71 -4.94
C LEU A 216 -3.31 -11.97 -5.45
N THR A 217 -3.92 -12.70 -6.36
CA THR A 217 -3.35 -13.93 -6.92
C THR A 217 -2.62 -13.73 -8.24
N ASN A 218 -2.84 -12.59 -8.90
CA ASN A 218 -2.10 -12.18 -10.10
C ASN A 218 -2.01 -10.64 -10.20
N ALA A 219 -1.04 -10.14 -10.94
CA ALA A 219 -0.79 -8.69 -11.09
C ALA A 219 -1.96 -7.93 -11.77
N GLU A 220 -2.72 -8.59 -12.65
CA GLU A 220 -3.83 -7.97 -13.38
C GLU A 220 -5.01 -7.58 -12.47
N ASN A 221 -5.11 -8.23 -11.30
CA ASN A 221 -6.21 -8.00 -10.36
C ASN A 221 -6.00 -6.79 -9.46
N VAL A 222 -4.77 -6.27 -9.30
CA VAL A 222 -4.47 -5.20 -8.33
C VAL A 222 -5.28 -3.94 -8.61
N GLY A 223 -5.28 -3.45 -9.86
CA GLY A 223 -6.02 -2.25 -10.25
C GLY A 223 -7.53 -2.42 -10.06
N LYS A 224 -8.09 -3.54 -10.51
CA LYS A 224 -9.53 -3.84 -10.33
C LYS A 224 -9.92 -3.91 -8.86
N LEU A 225 -9.10 -4.57 -8.02
CA LEU A 225 -9.34 -4.65 -6.58
C LEU A 225 -9.22 -3.29 -5.90
N ALA A 226 -8.25 -2.46 -6.30
CA ALA A 226 -8.11 -1.10 -5.79
C ALA A 226 -9.34 -0.25 -6.15
N ALA A 227 -9.81 -0.27 -7.40
CA ALA A 227 -11.01 0.42 -7.85
C ALA A 227 -12.27 -0.03 -7.07
N GLN A 228 -12.44 -1.34 -6.85
CA GLN A 228 -13.54 -1.86 -6.03
C GLN A 228 -13.47 -1.33 -4.60
N VAL A 229 -12.30 -1.37 -3.97
CA VAL A 229 -12.13 -0.86 -2.59
C VAL A 229 -12.40 0.64 -2.52
N ILE A 230 -11.96 1.42 -3.51
CA ILE A 230 -12.25 2.85 -3.59
C ILE A 230 -13.76 3.06 -3.64
N ASN A 231 -14.45 2.43 -4.58
CA ASN A 231 -15.89 2.58 -4.78
C ASN A 231 -16.70 2.17 -3.53
N ASP A 232 -16.25 1.14 -2.81
CA ASP A 232 -16.94 0.66 -1.59
C ASP A 232 -16.72 1.58 -0.38
N LYS A 233 -15.61 2.30 -0.32
CA LYS A 233 -15.19 3.03 0.88
C LYS A 233 -15.45 4.53 0.82
N PHE A 234 -15.27 5.15 -0.34
CA PHE A 234 -15.48 6.59 -0.46
C PHE A 234 -15.60 7.06 -1.93
N SER A 235 -16.24 8.21 -2.12
CA SER A 235 -16.23 8.95 -3.38
C SER A 235 -16.34 10.45 -3.13
N PHE A 236 -15.75 11.25 -4.01
CA PHE A 236 -16.07 12.66 -4.09
C PHE A 236 -17.38 12.84 -4.86
N ILE A 237 -18.24 13.76 -4.40
CA ILE A 237 -19.59 13.93 -4.89
C ILE A 237 -19.90 15.39 -5.26
N GLU A 238 -20.87 15.57 -6.12
CA GLU A 238 -21.59 16.82 -6.30
C GLU A 238 -22.76 16.86 -5.30
N LYS A 239 -22.91 17.97 -4.56
CA LYS A 239 -23.95 18.08 -3.51
C LYS A 239 -25.31 18.46 -4.13
N ASP A 240 -25.83 17.57 -4.96
CA ASP A 240 -27.07 17.73 -5.73
C ASP A 240 -28.30 17.06 -5.09
N ASP A 241 -28.13 16.33 -3.98
CA ASP A 241 -29.22 15.76 -3.17
C ASP A 241 -28.97 16.03 -1.68
N SER A 242 -30.02 16.11 -0.89
CA SER A 242 -29.96 16.24 0.57
C SER A 242 -29.41 14.98 1.25
N ASN A 243 -29.56 13.82 0.61
CA ASN A 243 -28.98 12.55 1.07
C ASN A 243 -27.65 12.30 0.35
N ILE A 244 -26.54 12.39 1.10
CA ILE A 244 -25.18 12.25 0.59
C ILE A 244 -24.94 10.95 -0.20
N THR A 245 -25.68 9.86 0.11
CA THR A 245 -25.56 8.58 -0.58
C THR A 245 -26.22 8.55 -1.95
N ARG A 246 -27.06 9.56 -2.26
CA ARG A 246 -27.73 9.74 -3.54
C ARG A 246 -27.07 10.79 -4.42
N CYS A 247 -26.14 11.56 -3.85
CA CYS A 247 -25.42 12.56 -4.61
C CYS A 247 -24.61 11.94 -5.76
N THR A 248 -24.55 12.66 -6.86
CA THR A 248 -23.79 12.28 -8.05
C THR A 248 -22.30 12.23 -7.73
N VAL A 249 -21.63 11.14 -8.12
CA VAL A 249 -20.16 11.05 -8.02
C VAL A 249 -19.51 12.02 -9.00
N CYS A 250 -18.53 12.79 -8.54
CA CYS A 250 -17.80 13.74 -9.39
C CYS A 250 -17.27 13.06 -10.65
N PRO A 251 -17.52 13.63 -11.86
CA PRO A 251 -17.08 13.01 -13.12
C PRO A 251 -15.58 12.74 -13.19
N TRP A 252 -14.75 13.68 -12.68
CA TRP A 252 -13.30 13.54 -12.65
C TRP A 252 -12.84 12.40 -11.73
N TRP A 253 -13.55 12.19 -10.59
CA TRP A 253 -13.27 11.06 -9.68
C TRP A 253 -13.62 9.73 -10.31
N ARG A 254 -14.76 9.66 -11.00
CA ARG A 254 -15.15 8.46 -11.75
C ARG A 254 -14.15 8.15 -12.86
N ALA A 255 -13.74 9.16 -13.63
CA ALA A 255 -12.73 8.98 -14.67
C ALA A 255 -11.41 8.43 -14.14
N PHE A 256 -10.95 8.90 -12.96
CA PHE A 256 -9.76 8.37 -12.30
C PHE A 256 -9.94 6.90 -11.87
N VAL A 257 -11.07 6.55 -11.26
CA VAL A 257 -11.31 5.17 -10.76
C VAL A 257 -11.48 4.16 -11.90
N ASP A 258 -12.02 4.60 -13.03
CA ASP A 258 -12.25 3.77 -14.21
C ASP A 258 -11.01 3.66 -15.15
N ALA A 259 -9.97 4.50 -14.93
CA ALA A 259 -8.74 4.52 -15.72
C ALA A 259 -7.81 3.35 -15.37
#